data_a942e1d1bedc744d324ac7546bf405d2
#
_entry.id   a942e1d1bedc744d324ac7546bf405d2
#
_cell.length_a   1.000
_cell.length_b   1.000
_cell.length_c   1.000
_cell.angle_alpha   90.00
_cell.angle_beta   90.00
_cell.angle_gamma   90.00
#
_symmetry.space_group_name_H-M   'P 1'
#
loop_
_entity.id
_entity.type
_entity.pdbx_description
1 polymer ?
#
loop_
_entity_poly.entity_id
_entity_poly.type
_entity_poly.pdbx_seq_one_letter_code
_entity_poly.pdbx_strand_id
1 'polypeptide(L)'
;YKGKEKKVIGLVNVEGYTTPEIKNLIEQKAKDLAKKLDFKIKEVKLPLEIGLETYYILVYTEFFSGTRKFDGRRFGKPIDEYAGPEIQRRIIGGSEITKAEFEGKYYREALKARNYIKKQFEKIFEKCDAIILPTVPKLPHKIGEAITPKEMYAYDLFTVLANIAGLPSISVPAGKIDDKHLGIQIMAPRFNDDLIFKLGKQIE
;
A
#
# COMPACT_ATOMS: atom_id res chain seq x y z
N TYR A 1 -19.10 -3.88 -8.49
CA TYR A 1 -18.71 -4.94 -9.43
C TYR A 1 -19.36 -6.25 -9.00
N LYS A 2 -20.56 -6.56 -9.52
CA LYS A 2 -21.25 -7.85 -9.31
C LYS A 2 -21.03 -8.75 -10.52
N GLY A 3 -19.77 -9.06 -10.82
CA GLY A 3 -19.43 -10.07 -11.83
C GLY A 3 -19.56 -11.49 -11.25
N LYS A 4 -19.65 -12.48 -12.14
CA LYS A 4 -19.59 -13.90 -11.74
C LYS A 4 -18.22 -14.16 -11.08
N GLU A 5 -18.20 -14.82 -9.92
CA GLU A 5 -16.98 -15.21 -9.21
C GLU A 5 -16.12 -16.10 -10.14
N LYS A 6 -14.87 -15.70 -10.35
CA LYS A 6 -13.94 -16.41 -11.23
C LYS A 6 -13.23 -17.55 -10.50
N LYS A 7 -13.27 -17.50 -9.16
CA LYS A 7 -12.51 -18.37 -8.25
C LYS A 7 -11.00 -18.35 -8.55
N VAL A 8 -10.44 -17.15 -8.71
CA VAL A 8 -9.02 -16.93 -8.98
C VAL A 8 -8.45 -15.90 -8.04
N ILE A 9 -7.38 -16.30 -7.34
CA ILE A 9 -6.54 -15.41 -6.53
C ILE A 9 -5.31 -15.02 -7.35
N GLY A 10 -5.07 -13.72 -7.49
CA GLY A 10 -3.83 -13.16 -7.99
C GLY A 10 -2.77 -13.14 -6.90
N LEU A 11 -1.73 -13.94 -7.01
CA LEU A 11 -0.58 -13.90 -6.13
C LEU A 11 0.48 -12.97 -6.72
N VAL A 12 0.85 -11.92 -5.99
CA VAL A 12 1.81 -10.93 -6.50
C VAL A 12 3.21 -11.52 -6.47
N ASN A 13 3.90 -11.42 -7.62
CA ASN A 13 5.33 -11.69 -7.65
C ASN A 13 6.08 -10.59 -6.90
N VAL A 14 6.67 -10.93 -5.77
CA VAL A 14 7.41 -10.03 -4.88
C VAL A 14 8.92 -10.32 -4.87
N GLU A 15 9.40 -11.07 -5.85
CA GLU A 15 10.82 -11.39 -5.98
C GLU A 15 11.65 -10.12 -6.17
N GLY A 16 12.76 -10.01 -5.42
CA GLY A 16 13.59 -8.82 -5.39
C GLY A 16 13.10 -7.69 -4.46
N TYR A 17 11.85 -7.78 -3.95
CA TYR A 17 11.27 -6.77 -3.05
C TYR A 17 11.18 -7.22 -1.59
N THR A 18 11.31 -8.51 -1.32
CA THR A 18 11.22 -9.09 0.02
C THR A 18 12.19 -10.26 0.18
N THR A 19 12.33 -10.76 1.41
CA THR A 19 13.20 -11.91 1.67
C THR A 19 12.52 -13.22 1.22
N PRO A 20 13.31 -14.27 0.90
CA PRO A 20 12.77 -15.57 0.52
C PRO A 20 11.83 -16.17 1.58
N GLU A 21 12.11 -15.97 2.86
CA GLU A 21 11.30 -16.48 3.95
C GLU A 21 9.90 -15.85 3.96
N ILE A 22 9.82 -14.52 3.79
CA ILE A 22 8.55 -13.80 3.70
C ILE A 22 7.78 -14.26 2.45
N LYS A 23 8.45 -14.31 1.29
CA LYS A 23 7.85 -14.77 0.05
C LYS A 23 7.24 -16.17 0.22
N ASN A 24 8.03 -17.12 0.73
CA ASN A 24 7.60 -18.50 0.91
C ASN A 24 6.41 -18.63 1.88
N LEU A 25 6.42 -17.90 3.00
CA LEU A 25 5.31 -17.90 3.95
C LEU A 25 4.01 -17.41 3.30
N ILE A 26 4.07 -16.32 2.55
CA ILE A 26 2.89 -15.76 1.89
C ILE A 26 2.38 -16.65 0.76
N GLU A 27 3.29 -17.23 -0.03
CA GLU A 27 2.92 -18.20 -1.08
C GLU A 27 2.24 -19.43 -0.49
N GLN A 28 2.76 -19.98 0.63
CA GLN A 28 2.16 -21.13 1.29
C GLN A 28 0.75 -20.78 1.79
N LYS A 29 0.59 -19.65 2.49
CA LYS A 29 -0.72 -19.20 2.96
C LYS A 29 -1.74 -18.97 1.84
N ALA A 30 -1.30 -18.41 0.72
CA ALA A 30 -2.15 -18.22 -0.45
C ALA A 30 -2.57 -19.57 -1.05
N LYS A 31 -1.67 -20.56 -1.13
CA LYS A 31 -1.97 -21.92 -1.60
C LYS A 31 -2.95 -22.65 -0.69
N ASP A 32 -2.78 -22.55 0.61
CA ASP A 32 -3.66 -23.16 1.60
C ASP A 32 -5.07 -22.56 1.52
N LEU A 33 -5.17 -21.23 1.43
CA LEU A 33 -6.44 -20.54 1.24
C LEU A 33 -7.13 -20.96 -0.06
N ALA A 34 -6.39 -20.98 -1.16
CA ALA A 34 -6.91 -21.37 -2.47
C ALA A 34 -7.44 -22.81 -2.46
N LYS A 35 -6.70 -23.75 -1.86
CA LYS A 35 -7.14 -25.14 -1.69
C LYS A 35 -8.40 -25.25 -0.84
N LYS A 36 -8.46 -24.52 0.30
CA LYS A 36 -9.60 -24.53 1.23
C LYS A 36 -10.89 -24.04 0.59
N LEU A 37 -10.81 -23.07 -0.34
CA LEU A 37 -11.96 -22.40 -0.94
C LEU A 37 -12.21 -22.81 -2.41
N ASP A 38 -11.46 -23.75 -2.95
CA ASP A 38 -11.53 -24.16 -4.36
C ASP A 38 -11.28 -22.99 -5.33
N PHE A 39 -10.24 -22.19 -5.04
CA PHE A 39 -9.75 -21.14 -5.91
C PHE A 39 -8.49 -21.59 -6.66
N LYS A 40 -8.28 -21.03 -7.84
CA LYS A 40 -7.01 -21.15 -8.59
C LYS A 40 -6.09 -19.99 -8.23
N ILE A 41 -4.78 -20.25 -8.23
CA ILE A 41 -3.78 -19.19 -8.10
C ILE A 41 -3.25 -18.81 -9.47
N LYS A 42 -3.10 -17.51 -9.68
CA LYS A 42 -2.47 -16.92 -10.85
C LYS A 42 -1.44 -15.91 -10.41
N GLU A 43 -0.21 -16.02 -10.90
CA GLU A 43 0.81 -14.99 -10.67
C GLU A 43 0.42 -13.69 -11.36
N VAL A 44 0.59 -12.58 -10.66
CA VAL A 44 0.34 -11.22 -11.15
C VAL A 44 1.50 -10.29 -10.80
N LYS A 45 1.68 -9.25 -11.61
CA LYS A 45 2.68 -8.20 -11.37
C LYS A 45 1.97 -6.87 -11.09
N LEU A 46 2.46 -6.15 -10.10
CA LEU A 46 2.00 -4.81 -9.74
C LEU A 46 3.10 -3.77 -10.01
N PRO A 47 2.73 -2.52 -10.34
CA PRO A 47 3.69 -1.43 -10.53
C PRO A 47 4.15 -0.85 -9.19
N LEU A 48 4.92 -1.63 -8.41
CA LEU A 48 5.28 -1.34 -7.03
C LEU A 48 6.06 -0.03 -6.89
N GLU A 49 7.11 0.15 -7.67
CA GLU A 49 7.99 1.32 -7.59
C GLU A 49 7.26 2.60 -7.99
N ILE A 50 6.56 2.59 -9.13
CA ILE A 50 5.73 3.72 -9.57
C ILE A 50 4.66 4.05 -8.52
N GLY A 51 4.12 3.03 -7.85
CA GLY A 51 3.15 3.18 -6.77
C GLY A 51 3.73 3.98 -5.60
N LEU A 52 4.89 3.58 -5.11
CA LEU A 52 5.55 4.24 -3.99
C LEU A 52 5.87 5.71 -4.29
N GLU A 53 6.49 5.98 -5.44
CA GLU A 53 6.83 7.34 -5.87
C GLU A 53 5.58 8.22 -6.05
N THR A 54 4.56 7.68 -6.72
CA THR A 54 3.28 8.39 -6.91
C THR A 54 2.63 8.75 -5.58
N TYR A 55 2.61 7.81 -4.63
CA TYR A 55 2.04 8.02 -3.31
C TYR A 55 2.70 9.18 -2.59
N TYR A 56 4.02 9.22 -2.53
CA TYR A 56 4.72 10.27 -1.78
C TYR A 56 4.56 11.65 -2.38
N ILE A 57 4.53 11.78 -3.71
CA ILE A 57 4.25 13.07 -4.35
C ILE A 57 2.83 13.55 -4.01
N LEU A 58 1.83 12.68 -4.10
CA LEU A 58 0.43 13.02 -3.78
C LEU A 58 0.28 13.36 -2.30
N VAL A 59 0.77 12.49 -1.43
CA VAL A 59 0.64 12.66 0.03
C VAL A 59 1.34 13.92 0.51
N TYR A 60 2.54 14.21 0.04
CA TYR A 60 3.27 15.42 0.45
C TYR A 60 2.52 16.68 0.03
N THR A 61 2.03 16.73 -1.20
CA THR A 61 1.28 17.86 -1.74
C THR A 61 -0.03 18.09 -0.98
N GLU A 62 -0.82 17.04 -0.81
CA GLU A 62 -2.12 17.10 -0.15
C GLU A 62 -1.97 17.36 1.36
N PHE A 63 -0.97 16.75 2.00
CA PHE A 63 -0.66 16.95 3.41
C PHE A 63 -0.22 18.38 3.70
N PHE A 64 0.70 18.93 2.90
CA PHE A 64 1.12 20.31 3.02
C PHE A 64 -0.07 21.25 2.91
N SER A 65 -0.88 21.11 1.88
CA SER A 65 -2.08 21.95 1.70
C SER A 65 -3.06 21.79 2.86
N GLY A 66 -3.37 20.56 3.27
CA GLY A 66 -4.33 20.26 4.34
C GLY A 66 -3.91 20.77 5.73
N THR A 67 -2.59 20.84 5.98
CA THR A 67 -2.05 21.24 7.29
C THR A 67 -1.91 22.75 7.46
N ARG A 68 -1.97 23.54 6.39
CA ARG A 68 -1.88 25.03 6.47
C ARG A 68 -2.98 25.69 7.29
N LYS A 69 -4.08 25.01 7.53
CA LYS A 69 -5.14 25.52 8.43
C LYS A 69 -4.74 25.59 9.90
N PHE A 70 -3.72 24.83 10.32
CA PHE A 70 -3.22 24.84 11.70
C PHE A 70 -2.19 25.97 11.85
N ASP A 71 -2.68 27.18 11.99
CA ASP A 71 -1.90 28.42 11.98
C ASP A 71 -1.67 29.03 13.37
N GLY A 72 -2.19 28.38 14.43
CA GLY A 72 -2.13 28.88 15.80
C GLY A 72 -3.05 30.07 16.11
N ARG A 73 -3.90 30.47 15.15
CA ARG A 73 -4.84 31.58 15.31
C ARG A 73 -6.28 31.12 15.33
N ARG A 74 -6.74 30.53 14.23
CA ARG A 74 -8.12 30.02 14.08
C ARG A 74 -8.25 28.57 14.48
N PHE A 75 -7.24 27.75 14.16
CA PHE A 75 -7.29 26.32 14.38
C PHE A 75 -6.00 25.83 15.05
N GLY A 76 -6.13 25.27 16.24
CA GLY A 76 -5.09 24.56 16.96
C GLY A 76 -3.83 25.39 17.22
N LYS A 77 -2.72 24.68 17.37
CA LYS A 77 -1.37 25.26 17.49
C LYS A 77 -0.70 25.34 16.11
N PRO A 78 0.31 26.25 15.94
CA PRO A 78 1.08 26.31 14.70
C PRO A 78 1.75 24.97 14.42
N ILE A 79 1.40 24.33 13.30
CA ILE A 79 1.88 22.97 13.01
C ILE A 79 3.40 22.93 12.87
N ASP A 80 4.00 23.98 12.36
CA ASP A 80 5.44 24.06 12.12
C ASP A 80 6.27 24.05 13.41
N GLU A 81 5.67 24.44 14.55
CA GLU A 81 6.33 24.46 15.87
C GLU A 81 6.09 23.18 16.67
N TYR A 82 4.93 22.54 16.49
CA TYR A 82 4.49 21.43 17.33
C TYR A 82 4.56 20.05 16.62
N ALA A 83 4.84 20.04 15.33
CA ALA A 83 4.94 18.80 14.58
C ALA A 83 6.25 18.06 14.82
N GLY A 84 6.19 16.74 14.94
CA GLY A 84 7.38 15.88 14.99
C GLY A 84 8.17 15.87 13.68
N PRO A 85 9.40 15.33 13.68
CA PRO A 85 10.32 15.40 12.54
C PRO A 85 9.76 14.85 11.21
N GLU A 86 8.99 13.77 11.25
CA GLU A 86 8.39 13.19 10.04
C GLU A 86 7.31 14.09 9.45
N ILE A 87 6.48 14.69 10.30
CA ILE A 87 5.45 15.64 9.86
C ILE A 87 6.11 16.87 9.23
N GLN A 88 7.15 17.42 9.87
CA GLN A 88 7.93 18.54 9.33
C GLN A 88 8.54 18.20 7.97
N ARG A 89 9.11 16.98 7.81
CA ARG A 89 9.65 16.51 6.52
C ARG A 89 8.58 16.51 5.42
N ARG A 90 7.36 16.04 5.73
CA ARG A 90 6.23 16.04 4.77
C ARG A 90 5.80 17.46 4.42
N ILE A 91 5.77 18.37 5.38
CA ILE A 91 5.46 19.78 5.15
C ILE A 91 6.49 20.41 4.22
N ILE A 92 7.78 20.26 4.54
CA ILE A 92 8.88 20.81 3.73
C ILE A 92 8.85 20.22 2.31
N GLY A 93 8.77 18.89 2.19
CA GLY A 93 8.70 18.22 0.88
C GLY A 93 7.47 18.66 0.06
N GLY A 94 6.31 18.80 0.69
CA GLY A 94 5.10 19.29 0.03
C GLY A 94 5.22 20.76 -0.41
N SER A 95 5.83 21.59 0.43
CA SER A 95 6.15 22.98 0.08
C SER A 95 7.04 23.08 -1.15
N GLU A 96 8.10 22.25 -1.21
CA GLU A 96 9.01 22.21 -2.37
C GLU A 96 8.30 21.78 -3.65
N ILE A 97 7.51 20.69 -3.59
CA ILE A 97 6.77 20.17 -4.75
C ILE A 97 5.75 21.18 -5.30
N THR A 98 5.20 22.03 -4.43
CA THR A 98 4.14 22.99 -4.79
C THR A 98 4.63 24.39 -5.11
N LYS A 99 5.95 24.62 -5.19
CA LYS A 99 6.50 25.92 -5.57
C LYS A 99 5.93 26.41 -6.90
N ALA A 100 5.69 27.70 -6.99
CA ALA A 100 5.09 28.34 -8.16
C ALA A 100 5.87 28.09 -9.47
N GLU A 101 7.19 27.97 -9.39
CA GLU A 101 8.08 27.67 -10.52
C GLU A 101 7.77 26.33 -11.22
N PHE A 102 7.16 25.38 -10.49
CA PHE A 102 6.76 24.09 -11.06
C PHE A 102 5.33 24.07 -11.59
N GLU A 103 4.56 25.12 -11.39
CA GLU A 103 3.18 25.27 -11.88
C GLU A 103 2.28 24.03 -11.61
N GLY A 104 2.53 23.31 -10.53
CA GLY A 104 1.82 22.08 -10.20
C GLY A 104 2.15 20.87 -11.09
N LYS A 105 3.23 20.90 -11.86
CA LYS A 105 3.63 19.85 -12.80
C LYS A 105 3.73 18.47 -12.11
N TYR A 106 4.45 18.39 -11.00
CA TYR A 106 4.68 17.12 -10.30
C TYR A 106 3.37 16.49 -9.81
N TYR A 107 2.46 17.29 -9.24
CA TYR A 107 1.16 16.79 -8.81
C TYR A 107 0.32 16.27 -9.97
N ARG A 108 0.28 16.99 -11.09
CA ARG A 108 -0.44 16.52 -12.29
C ARG A 108 0.13 15.23 -12.87
N GLU A 109 1.45 15.07 -12.89
CA GLU A 109 2.08 13.82 -13.35
C GLU A 109 1.78 12.67 -12.37
N ALA A 110 1.79 12.91 -11.07
CA ALA A 110 1.38 11.91 -10.09
C ALA A 110 -0.10 11.49 -10.23
N LEU A 111 -1.01 12.41 -10.58
CA LEU A 111 -2.40 12.08 -10.91
C LEU A 111 -2.52 11.21 -12.18
N LYS A 112 -1.69 11.45 -13.19
CA LYS A 112 -1.62 10.58 -14.38
C LYS A 112 -1.10 9.19 -14.03
N ALA A 113 -0.02 9.10 -13.23
CA ALA A 113 0.51 7.84 -12.74
C ALA A 113 -0.52 7.07 -11.88
N ARG A 114 -1.27 7.76 -11.01
CA ARG A 114 -2.39 7.18 -10.27
C ARG A 114 -3.43 6.54 -11.20
N ASN A 115 -3.79 7.22 -12.28
CA ASN A 115 -4.75 6.68 -13.25
C ASN A 115 -4.18 5.45 -13.98
N TYR A 116 -2.89 5.47 -14.31
CA TYR A 116 -2.22 4.30 -14.87
C TYR A 116 -2.28 3.09 -13.91
N ILE A 117 -1.94 3.30 -12.63
CA ILE A 117 -1.99 2.26 -11.59
C ILE A 117 -3.41 1.68 -11.47
N LYS A 118 -4.45 2.52 -11.43
CA LYS A 118 -5.86 2.06 -11.41
C LYS A 118 -6.17 1.13 -12.56
N LYS A 119 -5.78 1.52 -13.78
CA LYS A 119 -5.99 0.69 -14.99
C LYS A 119 -5.25 -0.65 -14.93
N GLN A 120 -4.07 -0.72 -14.29
CA GLN A 120 -3.38 -2.00 -14.11
C GLN A 120 -4.19 -2.93 -13.18
N PHE A 121 -4.72 -2.40 -12.07
CA PHE A 121 -5.59 -3.19 -11.18
C PHE A 121 -6.87 -3.64 -11.88
N GLU A 122 -7.52 -2.79 -12.64
CA GLU A 122 -8.72 -3.15 -13.43
C GLU A 122 -8.44 -4.36 -14.34
N LYS A 123 -7.34 -4.34 -15.10
CA LYS A 123 -6.91 -5.46 -15.96
C LYS A 123 -6.64 -6.76 -15.17
N ILE A 124 -6.07 -6.65 -13.97
CA ILE A 124 -5.83 -7.81 -13.12
C ILE A 124 -7.17 -8.37 -12.61
N PHE A 125 -8.06 -7.49 -12.16
CA PHE A 125 -9.38 -7.88 -11.68
C PHE A 125 -10.34 -8.36 -12.77
N GLU A 126 -10.05 -8.17 -14.04
CA GLU A 126 -10.73 -8.91 -15.12
C GLU A 126 -10.49 -10.44 -15.04
N LYS A 127 -9.37 -10.84 -14.44
CA LYS A 127 -8.88 -12.23 -14.41
C LYS A 127 -8.85 -12.86 -13.03
N CYS A 128 -8.88 -12.06 -11.97
CA CYS A 128 -8.81 -12.46 -10.57
C CYS A 128 -9.94 -11.84 -9.77
N ASP A 129 -10.36 -12.49 -8.70
CA ASP A 129 -11.36 -11.96 -7.76
C ASP A 129 -10.69 -11.18 -6.61
N ALA A 130 -9.51 -11.62 -6.20
CA ALA A 130 -8.71 -10.98 -5.16
C ALA A 130 -7.22 -11.05 -5.51
N ILE A 131 -6.44 -10.18 -4.88
CA ILE A 131 -4.97 -10.14 -4.98
C ILE A 131 -4.40 -10.35 -3.59
N ILE A 132 -3.35 -11.17 -3.49
CA ILE A 132 -2.64 -11.46 -2.24
C ILE A 132 -1.16 -11.09 -2.39
N LEU A 133 -0.60 -10.47 -1.32
CA LEU A 133 0.81 -10.13 -1.20
C LEU A 133 1.18 -9.97 0.28
N PRO A 134 2.48 -9.86 0.64
CA PRO A 134 2.87 -9.47 2.00
C PRO A 134 2.34 -8.09 2.36
N THR A 135 2.06 -7.84 3.63
CA THR A 135 1.72 -6.46 4.08
C THR A 135 2.95 -5.56 4.04
N VAL A 136 4.11 -6.08 4.41
CA VAL A 136 5.39 -5.35 4.46
C VAL A 136 6.51 -6.13 3.79
N PRO A 137 7.52 -5.48 3.21
CA PRO A 137 8.61 -6.16 2.49
C PRO A 137 9.67 -6.75 3.40
N LYS A 138 9.76 -6.31 4.65
CA LYS A 138 10.77 -6.74 5.63
C LYS A 138 10.15 -6.99 6.99
N LEU A 139 10.81 -7.80 7.80
CA LEU A 139 10.47 -7.96 9.21
C LEU A 139 10.68 -6.64 9.96
N PRO A 140 9.94 -6.40 11.06
CA PRO A 140 10.09 -5.17 11.83
C PRO A 140 11.51 -5.06 12.40
N HIS A 141 12.06 -3.85 12.38
CA HIS A 141 13.31 -3.50 13.04
C HIS A 141 13.15 -3.49 14.57
N LYS A 142 14.25 -3.47 15.29
CA LYS A 142 14.23 -3.40 16.76
C LYS A 142 13.78 -2.02 17.23
N ILE A 143 13.11 -1.95 18.37
CA ILE A 143 12.76 -0.68 19.01
C ILE A 143 14.06 0.10 19.33
N GLY A 144 14.12 1.36 18.91
CA GLY A 144 15.30 2.22 19.07
C GLY A 144 16.38 2.06 18.00
N GLU A 145 16.22 1.13 17.05
CA GLU A 145 17.11 1.01 15.89
C GLU A 145 16.90 2.19 14.95
N ALA A 146 18.00 2.87 14.62
CA ALA A 146 17.96 3.97 13.67
C ALA A 146 17.83 3.43 12.25
N ILE A 147 16.77 3.81 11.55
CA ILE A 147 16.55 3.53 10.13
C ILE A 147 16.55 4.81 9.32
N THR A 148 17.03 4.72 8.10
CA THR A 148 17.01 5.85 7.17
C THR A 148 15.59 6.15 6.69
N PRO A 149 15.28 7.37 6.24
CA PRO A 149 13.99 7.68 5.62
C PRO A 149 13.64 6.76 4.44
N LYS A 150 14.66 6.37 3.64
CA LYS A 150 14.48 5.44 2.54
C LYS A 150 14.01 4.06 3.02
N GLU A 151 14.59 3.55 4.09
CA GLU A 151 14.19 2.28 4.69
C GLU A 151 12.80 2.36 5.31
N MET A 152 12.48 3.47 5.97
CA MET A 152 11.15 3.71 6.54
C MET A 152 10.07 3.72 5.44
N TYR A 153 10.32 4.43 4.34
CA TYR A 153 9.36 4.50 3.23
C TYR A 153 9.24 3.17 2.46
N ALA A 154 10.28 2.35 2.45
CA ALA A 154 10.22 1.03 1.84
C ALA A 154 9.17 0.12 2.49
N TYR A 155 8.82 0.31 3.78
CA TYR A 155 7.74 -0.42 4.44
C TYR A 155 6.37 -0.18 3.79
N ASP A 156 6.18 0.96 3.14
CA ASP A 156 4.92 1.33 2.50
C ASP A 156 4.74 0.70 1.10
N LEU A 157 5.79 0.05 0.56
CA LEU A 157 5.84 -0.43 -0.83
C LEU A 157 4.60 -1.21 -1.27
N PHE A 158 4.06 -2.05 -0.41
CA PHE A 158 2.92 -2.91 -0.73
C PHE A 158 1.57 -2.30 -0.35
N THR A 159 1.54 -1.46 0.69
CA THR A 159 0.29 -0.94 1.26
C THR A 159 -0.26 0.28 0.52
N VAL A 160 0.61 1.13 -0.03
CA VAL A 160 0.19 2.37 -0.71
C VAL A 160 -0.63 2.13 -1.98
N LEU A 161 -0.46 0.99 -2.63
CA LEU A 161 -1.15 0.69 -3.89
C LEU A 161 -2.66 0.62 -3.74
N ALA A 162 -3.16 0.00 -2.67
CA ALA A 162 -4.59 -0.04 -2.38
C ALA A 162 -5.17 1.37 -2.20
N ASN A 163 -4.45 2.23 -1.47
CA ASN A 163 -4.82 3.64 -1.25
C ASN A 163 -4.87 4.43 -2.56
N ILE A 164 -3.82 4.35 -3.39
CA ILE A 164 -3.74 5.06 -4.68
C ILE A 164 -4.86 4.60 -5.62
N ALA A 165 -5.09 3.30 -5.70
CA ALA A 165 -6.10 2.73 -6.59
C ALA A 165 -7.52 2.88 -6.04
N GLY A 166 -7.70 3.14 -4.75
CA GLY A 166 -9.00 3.22 -4.07
C GLY A 166 -9.68 1.86 -3.99
N LEU A 167 -8.93 0.85 -3.55
CA LEU A 167 -9.37 -0.53 -3.42
C LEU A 167 -9.60 -0.88 -1.94
N PRO A 168 -10.60 -1.71 -1.63
CA PRO A 168 -10.71 -2.32 -0.32
C PRO A 168 -9.53 -3.27 -0.10
N SER A 169 -8.93 -3.20 1.08
CA SER A 169 -7.77 -4.00 1.47
C SER A 169 -7.84 -4.34 2.95
N ILE A 170 -7.42 -5.55 3.31
CA ILE A 170 -7.28 -6.01 4.68
C ILE A 170 -5.90 -6.65 4.88
N SER A 171 -5.32 -6.46 6.05
CA SER A 171 -4.14 -7.20 6.51
C SER A 171 -4.55 -8.12 7.64
N VAL A 172 -4.21 -9.40 7.52
CA VAL A 172 -4.47 -10.42 8.54
C VAL A 172 -3.17 -11.14 8.90
N PRO A 173 -3.06 -11.76 10.10
CA PRO A 173 -1.87 -12.50 10.49
C PRO A 173 -1.57 -13.65 9.51
N ALA A 174 -0.34 -13.70 9.00
CA ALA A 174 0.14 -14.79 8.16
C ALA A 174 0.93 -15.85 8.94
N GLY A 175 1.46 -15.48 10.10
CA GLY A 175 2.33 -16.32 10.92
C GLY A 175 3.51 -15.53 11.45
N LYS A 176 4.58 -16.25 11.78
CA LYS A 176 5.81 -15.70 12.35
C LYS A 176 7.04 -16.18 11.60
N ILE A 177 8.05 -15.32 11.56
CA ILE A 177 9.42 -15.62 11.16
C ILE A 177 10.31 -15.04 12.26
N ASP A 178 11.19 -15.87 12.87
CA ASP A 178 12.06 -15.47 13.99
C ASP A 178 11.30 -14.75 15.11
N ASP A 179 10.16 -15.34 15.54
CA ASP A 179 9.24 -14.79 16.56
C ASP A 179 8.58 -13.43 16.19
N LYS A 180 8.85 -12.88 15.03
CA LYS A 180 8.23 -11.65 14.53
C LYS A 180 6.99 -11.97 13.72
N HIS A 181 5.89 -11.31 14.04
CA HIS A 181 4.64 -11.47 13.31
C HIS A 181 4.73 -10.84 11.91
N LEU A 182 4.15 -11.54 10.94
CA LEU A 182 4.01 -11.06 9.57
C LEU A 182 2.54 -11.01 9.18
N GLY A 183 2.18 -9.97 8.43
CA GLY A 183 0.86 -9.81 7.84
C GLY A 183 0.81 -10.24 6.38
N ILE A 184 -0.33 -10.79 5.98
CA ILE A 184 -0.70 -11.00 4.58
C ILE A 184 -1.79 -10.00 4.21
N GLN A 185 -1.62 -9.31 3.10
CA GLN A 185 -2.56 -8.33 2.59
C GLN A 185 -3.43 -8.95 1.49
N ILE A 186 -4.73 -8.68 1.57
CA ILE A 186 -5.72 -9.09 0.57
C ILE A 186 -6.37 -7.82 0.02
N MET A 187 -6.38 -7.67 -1.29
CA MET A 187 -7.07 -6.59 -2.00
C MET A 187 -8.18 -7.16 -2.88
N ALA A 188 -9.27 -6.44 -3.03
CA ALA A 188 -10.36 -6.82 -3.93
C ALA A 188 -10.79 -5.64 -4.83
N PRO A 189 -11.60 -5.87 -5.87
CA PRO A 189 -12.20 -4.79 -6.66
C PRO A 189 -12.98 -3.83 -5.78
N ARG A 190 -13.12 -2.59 -6.22
CA ARG A 190 -13.86 -1.54 -5.49
C ARG A 190 -15.25 -2.02 -5.10
N PHE A 191 -15.65 -1.71 -3.87
CA PHE A 191 -16.94 -2.08 -3.28
C PHE A 191 -17.13 -3.58 -3.02
N ASN A 192 -16.07 -4.38 -3.05
CA ASN A 192 -16.08 -5.81 -2.70
C ASN A 192 -15.48 -6.05 -1.32
N ASP A 193 -15.83 -5.23 -0.34
CA ASP A 193 -15.36 -5.33 1.04
C ASP A 193 -15.71 -6.68 1.67
N ASP A 194 -16.91 -7.19 1.39
CA ASP A 194 -17.37 -8.50 1.87
C ASP A 194 -16.41 -9.64 1.47
N LEU A 195 -15.81 -9.55 0.27
CA LEU A 195 -14.89 -10.58 -0.21
C LEU A 195 -13.60 -10.59 0.61
N ILE A 196 -13.02 -9.42 0.93
CA ILE A 196 -11.78 -9.39 1.73
C ILE A 196 -12.01 -9.89 3.15
N PHE A 197 -13.15 -9.61 3.76
CA PHE A 197 -13.51 -10.17 5.07
C PHE A 197 -13.73 -11.66 5.01
N LYS A 198 -14.42 -12.17 3.98
CA LYS A 198 -14.63 -13.61 3.76
C LYS A 198 -13.30 -14.35 3.63
N LEU A 199 -12.37 -13.83 2.81
CA LEU A 199 -11.06 -14.44 2.58
C LEU A 199 -10.17 -14.32 3.83
N GLY A 200 -10.16 -13.15 4.49
CA GLY A 200 -9.38 -12.90 5.70
C GLY A 200 -9.69 -13.87 6.82
N LYS A 201 -10.97 -14.12 7.12
CA LYS A 201 -11.42 -15.11 8.11
C LYS A 201 -10.97 -16.55 7.84
N GLN A 202 -10.59 -16.86 6.61
CA GLN A 202 -10.17 -18.22 6.26
C GLN A 202 -8.65 -18.41 6.41
N ILE A 203 -7.88 -17.33 6.57
CA ILE A 203 -6.43 -17.35 6.80
C ILE A 203 -6.12 -17.50 8.29
N GLU A 204 -6.96 -16.93 9.15
CA GLU A 204 -6.89 -17.14 10.61
C GLU A 204 -7.20 -18.59 10.99
#